data_f71c8d20b44027fc9d6671120a10c79d
#
_entry.id   f71c8d20b44027fc9d6671120a10c79d
#
_cell.length_a   1.000
_cell.length_b   1.000
_cell.length_c   1.000
_cell.angle_alpha   90.00
_cell.angle_beta   90.00
_cell.angle_gamma   90.00
#
_symmetry.space_group_name_H-M   'P 1'
#
loop_
_entity.id
_entity.type
_entity.pdbx_description
1 polymer ?
#
loop_
_entity_poly.entity_id
_entity_poly.type
_entity_poly.pdbx_seq_one_letter_code
_entity_poly.pdbx_strand_id
1 'polypeptide(L)'
;MTYSLDFDARALKEWQKLGDTIRQQLKKKLVEILNNPRIEANRLHDLPDCYKIKLRSSGYRLVYQVIDLEITVVVVAIDKREREQAYRKAGERLS
;
A
#
# COMPACT_ATOMS: atom_id res chain seq x y z
N MET A 1 -12.92 5.52 -14.13
CA MET A 1 -12.56 4.08 -14.21
C MET A 1 -11.88 3.65 -12.93
N THR A 2 -12.28 2.52 -12.39
CA THR A 2 -11.76 2.03 -11.11
C THR A 2 -10.65 1.00 -11.36
N TYR A 3 -9.53 1.17 -10.66
CA TYR A 3 -8.44 0.20 -10.73
C TYR A 3 -8.81 -1.07 -9.97
N SER A 4 -8.26 -2.20 -10.38
CA SER A 4 -8.37 -3.45 -9.65
C SER A 4 -7.36 -3.46 -8.50
N LEU A 5 -7.64 -4.24 -7.47
CA LEU A 5 -6.74 -4.37 -6.32
C LEU A 5 -6.12 -5.76 -6.30
N ASP A 6 -4.81 -5.81 -6.14
CA ASP A 6 -4.07 -7.06 -6.03
C ASP A 6 -3.03 -6.93 -4.91
N PHE A 7 -2.44 -8.03 -4.50
CA PHE A 7 -1.45 -8.07 -3.42
C PHE A 7 -0.22 -8.85 -3.86
N ASP A 8 0.96 -8.32 -3.55
CA ASP A 8 2.17 -9.14 -3.53
C ASP A 8 1.95 -10.25 -2.49
N ALA A 9 2.41 -11.46 -2.78
CA ALA A 9 2.14 -12.61 -1.91
C ALA A 9 2.61 -12.39 -0.47
N ARG A 10 3.73 -11.69 -0.30
CA ARG A 10 4.26 -11.38 1.03
C ARG A 10 3.39 -10.33 1.72
N ALA A 11 2.90 -9.35 0.98
CA ALA A 11 2.01 -8.34 1.51
C ALA A 11 0.66 -8.96 1.91
N LEU A 12 0.19 -9.95 1.16
CA LEU A 12 -1.05 -10.63 1.51
C LEU A 12 -0.94 -11.33 2.85
N LYS A 13 0.21 -11.95 3.13
CA LYS A 13 0.43 -12.57 4.44
C LYS A 13 0.44 -11.54 5.54
N GLU A 14 1.03 -10.38 5.30
CA GLU A 14 1.01 -9.28 6.27
C GLU A 14 -0.41 -8.79 6.50
N TRP A 15 -1.19 -8.67 5.44
CA TRP A 15 -2.59 -8.27 5.52
C TRP A 15 -3.40 -9.23 6.39
N GLN A 16 -3.20 -10.53 6.21
CA GLN A 16 -3.94 -11.57 6.94
C GLN A 16 -3.61 -11.55 8.44
N LYS A 17 -2.43 -11.05 8.81
CA LYS A 17 -2.01 -10.98 10.21
C LYS A 17 -2.53 -9.73 10.92
N LEU A 18 -3.12 -8.79 10.19
CA LEU A 18 -3.63 -7.56 10.79
C LEU A 18 -4.89 -7.85 11.62
N GLY A 19 -5.06 -7.09 12.71
CA GLY A 19 -6.32 -7.12 13.45
C GLY A 19 -7.44 -6.54 12.59
N ASP A 20 -8.68 -6.91 12.91
CA ASP A 20 -9.83 -6.51 12.12
C ASP A 20 -9.98 -5.00 11.97
N THR A 21 -9.76 -4.25 13.04
CA THR A 21 -9.90 -2.80 13.02
C THR A 21 -8.93 -2.16 12.04
N ILE A 22 -7.66 -2.56 12.11
CA ILE A 22 -6.63 -2.01 11.23
C ILE A 22 -6.90 -2.40 9.78
N ARG A 23 -7.26 -3.67 9.56
CA ARG A 23 -7.53 -4.17 8.21
C ARG A 23 -8.70 -3.41 7.58
N GLN A 24 -9.76 -3.16 8.34
CA GLN A 24 -10.89 -2.41 7.82
C GLN A 24 -10.56 -0.95 7.52
N GLN A 25 -9.74 -0.33 8.36
CA GLN A 25 -9.29 1.05 8.12
C GLN A 25 -8.47 1.15 6.84
N LEU A 26 -7.54 0.21 6.64
CA LEU A 26 -6.74 0.16 5.42
C LEU A 26 -7.58 -0.17 4.20
N LYS A 27 -8.53 -1.09 4.34
CA LYS A 27 -9.43 -1.47 3.25
C LYS A 27 -10.23 -0.26 2.77
N LYS A 28 -10.77 0.52 3.70
CA LYS A 28 -11.53 1.71 3.35
C LYS A 28 -10.69 2.68 2.53
N LYS A 29 -9.47 2.92 2.97
CA LYS A 29 -8.56 3.82 2.25
C LYS A 29 -8.17 3.26 0.88
N LEU A 30 -7.94 1.96 0.79
CA LEU A 30 -7.64 1.32 -0.48
C LEU A 30 -8.80 1.47 -1.47
N VAL A 31 -10.02 1.23 -1.03
CA VAL A 31 -11.18 1.39 -1.90
C VAL A 31 -11.27 2.82 -2.43
N GLU A 32 -11.00 3.80 -1.58
CA GLU A 32 -11.04 5.20 -1.99
C GLU A 32 -10.00 5.50 -3.06
N ILE A 33 -8.78 4.98 -2.93
CA ILE A 33 -7.72 5.31 -3.90
C ILE A 33 -7.86 4.55 -5.22
N LEU A 34 -8.69 3.54 -5.31
CA LEU A 34 -8.86 2.81 -6.57
C LEU A 34 -9.47 3.67 -7.67
N ASN A 35 -10.17 4.75 -7.33
CA ASN A 35 -10.70 5.68 -8.32
C ASN A 35 -9.62 6.63 -8.83
N ASN A 36 -8.62 6.94 -8.02
CA ASN A 36 -7.51 7.80 -8.40
C ASN A 36 -6.29 7.45 -7.54
N PRO A 37 -5.54 6.42 -7.92
CA PRO A 37 -4.46 5.92 -7.05
C PRO A 37 -3.20 6.79 -7.04
N ARG A 38 -3.04 7.71 -7.97
CA ARG A 38 -1.84 8.54 -8.05
C ARG A 38 -2.03 9.82 -7.25
N ILE A 39 -2.02 9.68 -5.92
CA ILE A 39 -2.16 10.81 -5.00
C ILE A 39 -0.77 11.39 -4.74
N GLU A 40 -0.47 12.50 -5.38
CA GLU A 40 0.88 13.09 -5.39
C GLU A 40 1.42 13.34 -3.98
N ALA A 41 0.59 13.77 -3.06
CA ALA A 41 1.01 14.03 -1.70
C ALA A 41 1.57 12.78 -0.99
N ASN A 42 1.21 11.61 -1.46
CA ASN A 42 1.62 10.34 -0.85
C ASN A 42 2.63 9.58 -1.69
N ARG A 43 3.16 10.20 -2.72
CA ARG A 43 4.10 9.55 -3.62
C ARG A 43 5.43 9.27 -2.92
N LEU A 44 5.98 8.09 -3.17
CA LEU A 44 7.30 7.69 -2.69
C LEU A 44 8.31 7.94 -3.82
N HIS A 45 9.18 8.93 -3.63
CA HIS A 45 10.08 9.34 -4.71
C HIS A 45 11.19 8.34 -5.01
N ASP A 46 11.52 7.47 -4.06
CA ASP A 46 12.56 6.48 -4.24
C ASP A 46 12.08 5.20 -4.92
N LEU A 47 10.77 5.02 -5.07
CA LEU A 47 10.20 3.81 -5.64
C LEU A 47 9.26 4.20 -6.79
N PRO A 48 9.52 3.69 -8.02
CA PRO A 48 8.72 4.08 -9.17
C PRO A 48 7.26 3.66 -9.03
N ASP A 49 6.36 4.60 -9.29
CA ASP A 49 4.91 4.38 -9.29
C ASP A 49 4.35 3.93 -7.94
N CYS A 50 5.06 4.21 -6.85
CA CYS A 50 4.64 3.78 -5.51
C CYS A 50 4.13 4.94 -4.67
N TYR A 51 3.15 4.62 -3.84
CA TYR A 51 2.47 5.56 -2.97
C TYR A 51 2.26 4.92 -1.61
N LYS A 52 2.05 5.74 -0.60
CA LYS A 52 1.84 5.25 0.76
C LYS A 52 0.43 5.55 1.25
N ILE A 53 -0.04 4.71 2.16
CA ILE A 53 -1.19 4.98 3.01
C ILE A 53 -0.69 4.89 4.43
N LYS A 54 -0.98 5.91 5.24
CA LYS A 54 -0.51 5.97 6.62
C LYS A 54 -1.69 6.09 7.57
N LEU A 55 -1.75 5.20 8.55
CA LEU A 55 -2.72 5.28 9.65
C LEU A 55 -2.01 5.94 10.83
N ARG A 56 -2.35 7.21 11.09
CA ARG A 56 -1.63 8.00 12.08
C ARG A 56 -1.77 7.47 13.50
N SER A 57 -2.97 7.06 13.88
CA SER A 57 -3.22 6.64 15.25
C SER A 57 -2.54 5.33 15.62
N SER A 58 -2.44 4.41 14.69
CA SER A 58 -1.85 3.10 14.93
C SER A 58 -0.40 2.99 14.48
N GLY A 59 0.06 3.89 13.62
CA GLY A 59 1.40 3.84 13.06
C GLY A 59 1.58 2.89 11.90
N TYR A 60 0.54 2.21 11.47
CA TYR A 60 0.64 1.33 10.31
C TYR A 60 0.83 2.11 9.03
N ARG A 61 1.63 1.54 8.15
CA ARG A 61 1.88 2.08 6.83
C ARG A 61 1.73 0.98 5.79
N LEU A 62 1.19 1.35 4.63
CA LEU A 62 1.00 0.44 3.51
C LEU A 62 1.61 1.10 2.29
N VAL A 63 2.34 0.33 1.49
CA VAL A 63 2.89 0.80 0.22
C VAL A 63 2.19 0.05 -0.91
N TYR A 64 1.73 0.79 -1.91
CA TYR A 64 1.14 0.20 -3.11
C TYR A 64 1.82 0.74 -4.35
N GLN A 65 1.81 -0.06 -5.41
CA GLN A 65 2.33 0.32 -6.71
C GLN A 65 1.18 0.40 -7.71
N VAL A 66 1.21 1.42 -8.56
CA VAL A 66 0.20 1.62 -9.61
C VAL A 66 0.74 1.07 -10.92
N ILE A 67 -0.01 0.18 -11.55
CA ILE A 67 0.35 -0.39 -12.84
C ILE A 67 -0.73 0.02 -13.84
N ASP A 68 -0.48 1.13 -14.55
CA ASP A 68 -1.50 1.70 -15.44
C ASP A 68 -1.87 0.79 -16.58
N LEU A 69 -0.90 0.07 -17.15
CA LEU A 69 -1.17 -0.83 -18.27
C LEU A 69 -2.14 -1.95 -17.88
N GLU A 70 -2.16 -2.33 -16.63
CA GLU A 70 -3.06 -3.38 -16.13
C GLU A 70 -4.26 -2.82 -15.39
N ILE A 71 -4.31 -1.50 -15.24
CA ILE A 71 -5.34 -0.81 -14.46
C ILE A 71 -5.46 -1.49 -13.08
N THR A 72 -4.31 -1.67 -12.43
CA THR A 72 -4.22 -2.43 -11.18
C THR A 72 -3.38 -1.68 -10.16
N VAL A 73 -3.79 -1.76 -8.91
CA VAL A 73 -3.04 -1.31 -7.75
C VAL A 73 -2.58 -2.56 -7.01
N VAL A 74 -1.27 -2.68 -6.81
CA VAL A 74 -0.69 -3.84 -6.13
C VAL A 74 -0.20 -3.40 -4.76
N VAL A 75 -0.70 -4.03 -3.69
CA VAL A 75 -0.19 -3.79 -2.34
C VAL A 75 1.13 -4.52 -2.21
N VAL A 76 2.21 -3.80 -1.95
CA VAL A 76 3.57 -4.34 -1.95
C VAL A 76 4.07 -4.64 -0.55
N ALA A 77 3.74 -3.81 0.44
CA ALA A 77 4.23 -3.99 1.80
C ALA A 77 3.30 -3.34 2.82
N ILE A 78 3.20 -3.95 4.00
CA ILE A 78 2.46 -3.41 5.13
C ILE A 78 3.30 -3.61 6.38
N ASP A 79 3.49 -2.56 7.18
CA ASP A 79 4.19 -2.69 8.44
C ASP A 79 3.71 -1.61 9.41
N LYS A 80 3.78 -1.93 10.69
CA LYS A 80 3.47 -0.99 11.77
C LYS A 80 4.67 -0.15 12.15
N ARG A 81 5.84 -0.55 11.73
CA ARG A 81 7.08 0.02 12.20
C ARG A 81 7.26 1.47 11.82
N GLU A 82 7.88 2.18 12.72
CA GLU A 82 8.43 3.49 12.47
C GLU A 82 9.61 3.38 11.49
N ARG A 83 10.07 4.52 10.99
CA ARG A 83 11.29 4.64 10.21
C ARG A 83 11.30 3.82 8.94
N GLU A 84 10.19 3.86 8.23
CA GLU A 84 10.23 3.41 6.84
C GLU A 84 10.40 1.91 6.63
N GLN A 85 10.01 1.10 7.61
CA GLN A 85 10.08 -0.36 7.43
C GLN A 85 9.25 -0.83 6.25
N ALA A 86 8.03 -0.28 6.08
CA ALA A 86 7.20 -0.64 4.95
C ALA A 86 7.85 -0.23 3.64
N TYR A 87 8.50 0.92 3.61
CA TYR A 87 9.17 1.44 2.40
C TYR A 87 10.39 0.58 2.05
N ARG A 88 11.14 0.15 3.04
CA ARG A 88 12.29 -0.74 2.82
C ARG A 88 11.84 -2.07 2.25
N LYS A 89 10.79 -2.68 2.82
CA LYS A 89 10.24 -3.92 2.30
C LYS A 89 9.77 -3.76 0.86
N ALA A 90 9.10 -2.66 0.56
CA ALA A 90 8.63 -2.40 -0.79
C ALA A 90 9.79 -2.32 -1.77
N GLY A 91 10.87 -1.61 -1.40
CA GLY A 91 12.05 -1.51 -2.24
C GLY A 91 12.68 -2.88 -2.51
N GLU A 92 12.78 -3.72 -1.49
CA GLU A 92 13.33 -5.07 -1.65
C GLU A 92 12.45 -5.94 -2.54
N ARG A 93 11.13 -5.81 -2.43
CA ARG A 93 10.20 -6.63 -3.19
C ARG A 93 10.09 -6.22 -4.64
N LEU A 94 10.37 -4.95 -4.93
CA LEU A 94 10.30 -4.43 -6.29
C LEU A 94 11.62 -4.51 -7.05
N SER A 95 12.73 -4.79 -6.38
CA SER A 95 14.04 -4.87 -7.04
C SER A 95 14.33 -6.26 -7.64
#